data_54fc97a81ba1bbd08031a6e1a4cdb0a0
#
_entry.id   54fc97a81ba1bbd08031a6e1a4cdb0a0
#
_cell.length_a   1.000
_cell.length_b   1.000
_cell.length_c   1.000
_cell.angle_alpha   90.00
_cell.angle_beta   90.00
_cell.angle_gamma   90.00
#
_symmetry.space_group_name_H-M   'P 1'
#
loop_
_entity.id
_entity.type
_entity.pdbx_description
1 polymer ?
#
loop_
_entity_poly.entity_id
_entity_poly.type
_entity_poly.pdbx_seq_one_letter_code
_entity_poly.pdbx_strand_id
1 'polypeptide(L)'
;MTERRYDNLTQFVRQYGKPYSTEYDEYEKLPYDKPVVAGKNTPIYNAHSYHTKVPYQGIIPFIEHYSEPGDLILDPFCGTGMTGVAALLAPSGPRRVILNDLSPAAVHIARNYCTPCDVDELKKEFERIKAAVKEEFDWLYETYHEDPETGEKIPATIQYTIWSDVYQCLPKKRDIEKHHVNPGGCGREIVLWDVAVDTKSGQVKDTFTCPQCGETWKKTELNLVRSIPV
;
A
#
# COMPACT_ATOMS: atom_id res chain seq x y z
N MET A 1 -20.13 -8.78 25.13
CA MET A 1 -20.06 -8.24 23.75
C MET A 1 -19.53 -9.25 22.71
N THR A 2 -19.08 -10.40 23.09
CA THR A 2 -18.47 -11.43 22.21
C THR A 2 -19.48 -12.35 21.52
N GLU A 3 -20.61 -12.65 22.15
CA GLU A 3 -21.59 -13.62 21.62
C GLU A 3 -22.29 -13.20 20.33
N ARG A 4 -22.64 -11.93 20.16
CA ARG A 4 -23.37 -11.45 18.93
C ARG A 4 -22.56 -11.54 17.63
N ARG A 5 -21.24 -11.66 17.70
CA ARG A 5 -20.38 -11.67 16.51
C ARG A 5 -20.42 -13.02 15.79
N TYR A 6 -20.69 -14.09 16.53
CA TYR A 6 -20.76 -15.45 15.99
C TYR A 6 -22.15 -15.84 15.46
N ASP A 7 -23.20 -15.19 15.96
CA ASP A 7 -24.58 -15.48 15.55
C ASP A 7 -24.80 -15.21 14.06
N ASN A 8 -24.28 -14.11 13.53
CA ASN A 8 -24.42 -13.78 12.10
C ASN A 8 -23.72 -14.79 11.19
N LEU A 9 -22.51 -15.24 11.56
CA LEU A 9 -21.78 -16.26 10.78
C LEU A 9 -22.50 -17.61 10.88
N THR A 10 -22.94 -18.00 12.04
CA THR A 10 -23.69 -19.24 12.26
C THR A 10 -24.99 -19.25 11.45
N GLN A 11 -25.73 -18.13 11.42
CA GLN A 11 -26.93 -17.99 10.62
C GLN A 11 -26.62 -18.05 9.12
N PHE A 12 -25.56 -17.36 8.67
CA PHE A 12 -25.12 -17.39 7.28
C PHE A 12 -24.76 -18.82 6.85
N VAL A 13 -23.96 -19.53 7.64
CA VAL A 13 -23.59 -20.92 7.33
C VAL A 13 -24.81 -21.85 7.32
N ARG A 14 -25.75 -21.67 8.26
CA ARG A 14 -27.00 -22.47 8.26
C ARG A 14 -27.86 -22.20 7.02
N GLN A 15 -27.89 -20.97 6.54
CA GLN A 15 -28.71 -20.58 5.39
C GLN A 15 -28.10 -21.01 4.05
N TYR A 16 -26.76 -20.92 3.91
CA TYR A 16 -26.07 -21.11 2.63
C TYR A 16 -25.13 -22.33 2.60
N GLY A 17 -24.79 -22.88 3.76
CA GLY A 17 -23.94 -24.05 3.84
C GLY A 17 -24.68 -25.31 3.44
N LYS A 18 -24.00 -26.18 2.71
CA LYS A 18 -24.47 -27.55 2.47
C LYS A 18 -23.78 -28.46 3.48
N PRO A 19 -24.51 -29.39 4.12
CA PRO A 19 -23.87 -30.39 4.98
C PRO A 19 -22.79 -31.15 4.20
N TYR A 20 -21.62 -31.25 4.75
CA TYR A 20 -20.55 -32.08 4.21
C TYR A 20 -20.79 -33.55 4.61
N SER A 21 -20.76 -34.44 3.63
CA SER A 21 -20.80 -35.86 3.87
C SER A 21 -19.63 -36.54 3.16
N THR A 22 -18.73 -37.11 3.94
CA THR A 22 -17.58 -37.88 3.40
C THR A 22 -18.00 -39.11 2.63
N GLU A 23 -19.22 -39.57 2.82
CA GLU A 23 -19.79 -40.79 2.18
C GLU A 23 -20.32 -40.49 0.78
N TYR A 24 -20.68 -39.23 0.51
CA TYR A 24 -21.31 -38.81 -0.76
C TYR A 24 -20.59 -37.63 -1.43
N ASP A 25 -19.44 -37.23 -0.90
CA ASP A 25 -18.63 -36.14 -1.51
C ASP A 25 -17.67 -36.73 -2.53
N GLU A 26 -18.06 -36.62 -3.78
CA GLU A 26 -17.25 -37.03 -4.95
C GLU A 26 -16.38 -35.88 -5.47
N TYR A 27 -16.11 -34.86 -4.63
CA TYR A 27 -15.25 -33.75 -5.06
C TYR A 27 -13.83 -34.22 -5.25
N GLU A 28 -13.44 -34.42 -6.48
CA GLU A 28 -12.06 -34.66 -6.91
C GLU A 28 -11.62 -33.63 -7.94
N LYS A 29 -10.65 -32.81 -7.60
CA LYS A 29 -10.03 -31.89 -8.55
C LYS A 29 -8.51 -32.08 -8.53
N LEU A 30 -7.93 -32.23 -9.70
CA LEU A 30 -6.47 -32.26 -9.84
C LEU A 30 -5.90 -30.92 -9.41
N PRO A 31 -4.66 -30.89 -8.90
CA PRO A 31 -3.99 -29.64 -8.59
C PRO A 31 -3.94 -28.72 -9.82
N TYR A 32 -4.10 -27.40 -9.58
CA TYR A 32 -3.89 -26.42 -10.66
C TYR A 32 -2.42 -26.37 -11.02
N ASP A 33 -2.08 -26.71 -12.26
CA ASP A 33 -0.71 -26.91 -12.76
C ASP A 33 -0.27 -25.89 -13.84
N LYS A 34 -1.14 -24.91 -14.14
CA LYS A 34 -0.84 -23.91 -15.18
C LYS A 34 -0.10 -22.71 -14.62
N PRO A 35 0.82 -22.09 -15.39
CA PRO A 35 1.48 -20.85 -14.99
C PRO A 35 0.47 -19.74 -14.74
N VAL A 36 0.66 -19.00 -13.66
CA VAL A 36 -0.17 -17.81 -13.34
C VAL A 36 0.65 -16.56 -13.64
N VAL A 37 0.13 -15.72 -14.54
CA VAL A 37 0.71 -14.43 -14.86
C VAL A 37 -0.29 -13.34 -14.53
N ALA A 38 0.07 -12.44 -13.62
CA ALA A 38 -0.79 -11.33 -13.25
C ALA A 38 0.05 -10.05 -13.08
N GLY A 39 -0.35 -9.00 -13.80
CA GLY A 39 0.28 -7.69 -13.70
C GLY A 39 -0.19 -6.93 -12.45
N LYS A 40 0.68 -6.08 -11.92
CA LYS A 40 0.39 -5.21 -10.77
C LYS A 40 -0.10 -3.81 -11.17
N ASN A 41 -0.39 -3.56 -12.44
CA ASN A 41 -0.72 -2.23 -12.98
C ASN A 41 -2.20 -2.08 -13.32
N THR A 42 -3.10 -2.52 -12.43
CA THR A 42 -4.53 -2.30 -12.62
C THR A 42 -5.05 -1.24 -11.66
N PRO A 43 -6.12 -0.50 -12.02
CA PRO A 43 -6.73 0.50 -11.14
C PRO A 43 -7.10 -0.09 -9.77
N ILE A 44 -7.68 -1.29 -9.73
CA ILE A 44 -8.05 -1.98 -8.49
C ILE A 44 -6.79 -2.29 -7.66
N TYR A 45 -5.72 -2.79 -8.31
CA TYR A 45 -4.48 -3.09 -7.57
C TYR A 45 -3.80 -1.83 -7.05
N ASN A 46 -3.84 -0.73 -7.80
CA ASN A 46 -3.15 0.52 -7.46
C ASN A 46 -3.98 1.45 -6.54
N ALA A 47 -5.25 1.14 -6.26
CA ALA A 47 -6.12 2.00 -5.48
C ALA A 47 -5.68 2.21 -4.02
N HIS A 48 -4.88 1.30 -3.47
CA HIS A 48 -4.31 1.42 -2.11
C HIS A 48 -3.04 0.58 -1.97
N SER A 49 -2.23 0.87 -0.94
CA SER A 49 -1.05 0.09 -0.58
C SER A 49 -1.38 -0.96 0.48
N TYR A 50 -0.89 -2.19 0.30
CA TYR A 50 -0.95 -3.26 1.30
C TYR A 50 0.17 -4.28 1.04
N HIS A 51 0.93 -4.66 2.08
CA HIS A 51 2.19 -5.38 1.92
C HIS A 51 2.07 -6.73 1.23
N THR A 52 1.03 -7.50 1.53
CA THR A 52 0.84 -8.87 1.03
C THR A 52 -0.20 -8.97 -0.07
N LYS A 53 -0.60 -7.84 -0.67
CA LYS A 53 -1.63 -7.80 -1.69
C LYS A 53 -1.21 -8.54 -2.96
N VAL A 54 -2.02 -9.51 -3.38
CA VAL A 54 -1.87 -10.25 -4.64
C VAL A 54 -2.82 -9.65 -5.68
N PRO A 55 -2.40 -9.49 -6.95
CA PRO A 55 -3.32 -9.08 -8.01
C PRO A 55 -4.48 -10.08 -8.15
N TYR A 56 -5.73 -9.60 -8.15
CA TYR A 56 -6.91 -10.45 -8.23
C TYR A 56 -6.93 -11.35 -9.48
N GLN A 57 -6.33 -10.90 -10.58
CA GLN A 57 -6.20 -11.69 -11.81
C GLN A 57 -5.36 -12.96 -11.59
N GLY A 58 -4.43 -12.94 -10.64
CA GLY A 58 -3.66 -14.13 -10.26
C GLY A 58 -4.47 -15.13 -9.43
N ILE A 59 -5.55 -14.70 -8.80
CA ILE A 59 -6.43 -15.55 -7.99
C ILE A 59 -7.55 -16.17 -8.83
N ILE A 60 -8.03 -15.45 -9.84
CA ILE A 60 -9.12 -15.92 -10.74
C ILE A 60 -8.91 -17.36 -11.26
N PRO A 61 -7.73 -17.75 -11.78
CA PRO A 61 -7.55 -19.10 -12.30
C PRO A 61 -7.80 -20.21 -11.27
N PHE A 62 -7.46 -19.96 -10.00
CA PHE A 62 -7.73 -20.91 -8.92
C PHE A 62 -9.22 -20.97 -8.59
N ILE A 63 -9.90 -19.84 -8.57
CA ILE A 63 -11.35 -19.79 -8.34
C ILE A 63 -12.09 -20.53 -9.47
N GLU A 64 -11.73 -20.27 -10.71
CA GLU A 64 -12.30 -20.95 -11.88
C GLU A 64 -12.04 -22.45 -11.86
N HIS A 65 -10.88 -22.89 -11.40
CA HIS A 65 -10.51 -24.29 -11.38
C HIS A 65 -11.18 -25.08 -10.25
N TYR A 66 -11.30 -24.49 -9.04
CA TYR A 66 -11.74 -25.20 -7.85
C TYR A 66 -13.20 -24.96 -7.46
N SER A 67 -13.90 -24.08 -8.14
CA SER A 67 -15.29 -23.75 -7.80
C SER A 67 -16.16 -23.47 -9.01
N GLU A 68 -17.47 -23.56 -8.81
CA GLU A 68 -18.49 -23.24 -9.80
C GLU A 68 -19.19 -21.90 -9.48
N PRO A 69 -19.85 -21.24 -10.47
CA PRO A 69 -20.64 -20.04 -10.21
C PRO A 69 -21.66 -20.25 -9.09
N GLY A 70 -21.69 -19.31 -8.14
CA GLY A 70 -22.59 -19.37 -6.98
C GLY A 70 -22.03 -20.11 -5.76
N ASP A 71 -20.90 -20.80 -5.88
CA ASP A 71 -20.23 -21.43 -4.74
C ASP A 71 -19.79 -20.41 -3.68
N LEU A 72 -19.51 -20.92 -2.49
CA LEU A 72 -19.05 -20.15 -1.35
C LEU A 72 -17.56 -20.35 -1.14
N ILE A 73 -16.78 -19.26 -1.25
CA ILE A 73 -15.34 -19.25 -1.03
C ILE A 73 -15.04 -18.65 0.34
N LEU A 74 -14.15 -19.29 1.08
CA LEU A 74 -13.65 -18.81 2.36
C LEU A 74 -12.19 -18.36 2.21
N ASP A 75 -11.91 -17.12 2.59
CA ASP A 75 -10.55 -16.62 2.80
C ASP A 75 -10.40 -16.13 4.25
N PRO A 76 -9.77 -16.92 5.13
CA PRO A 76 -9.63 -16.59 6.54
C PRO A 76 -8.59 -15.51 6.83
N PHE A 77 -7.76 -15.14 5.85
CA PHE A 77 -6.68 -14.15 5.94
C PHE A 77 -6.69 -13.20 4.73
N CYS A 78 -7.87 -12.66 4.41
CA CYS A 78 -8.16 -12.00 3.14
C CYS A 78 -7.37 -10.72 2.86
N GLY A 79 -6.65 -10.18 3.84
CA GLY A 79 -6.03 -8.87 3.70
C GLY A 79 -7.06 -7.85 3.22
N THR A 80 -6.76 -7.13 2.15
CA THR A 80 -7.66 -6.14 1.55
C THR A 80 -8.68 -6.73 0.57
N GLY A 81 -8.89 -8.05 0.57
CA GLY A 81 -10.02 -8.69 -0.09
C GLY A 81 -9.85 -8.99 -1.58
N MET A 82 -8.63 -9.18 -2.07
CA MET A 82 -8.42 -9.49 -3.50
C MET A 82 -9.01 -10.82 -3.91
N THR A 83 -9.15 -11.78 -2.99
CA THR A 83 -9.90 -13.03 -3.21
C THR A 83 -11.39 -12.74 -3.45
N GLY A 84 -11.97 -11.80 -2.70
CA GLY A 84 -13.34 -11.37 -2.92
C GLY A 84 -13.53 -10.71 -4.27
N VAL A 85 -12.64 -9.82 -4.66
CA VAL A 85 -12.65 -9.19 -6.00
C VAL A 85 -12.54 -10.24 -7.10
N ALA A 86 -11.64 -11.21 -6.96
CA ALA A 86 -11.48 -12.30 -7.93
C ALA A 86 -12.74 -13.17 -8.04
N ALA A 87 -13.38 -13.47 -6.91
CA ALA A 87 -14.61 -14.26 -6.87
C ALA A 87 -15.80 -13.56 -7.53
N LEU A 88 -15.89 -12.24 -7.36
CA LEU A 88 -16.95 -11.43 -7.98
C LEU A 88 -16.73 -11.22 -9.49
N LEU A 89 -15.46 -11.16 -9.93
CA LEU A 89 -15.07 -10.89 -11.31
C LEU A 89 -14.69 -12.16 -12.10
N ALA A 90 -14.93 -13.33 -11.54
CA ALA A 90 -14.63 -14.59 -12.21
C ALA A 90 -15.43 -14.72 -13.53
N PRO A 91 -14.79 -15.00 -14.68
CA PRO A 91 -15.42 -14.99 -16.00
C PRO A 91 -16.61 -15.96 -16.16
N SER A 92 -16.58 -17.13 -15.52
CA SER A 92 -17.67 -18.11 -15.57
C SER A 92 -18.90 -17.70 -14.77
N GLY A 93 -18.77 -16.68 -13.92
CA GLY A 93 -19.83 -16.14 -13.07
C GLY A 93 -19.36 -15.88 -11.63
N PRO A 94 -20.07 -15.03 -10.89
CA PRO A 94 -19.67 -14.63 -9.55
C PRO A 94 -19.83 -15.77 -8.53
N ARG A 95 -18.95 -15.79 -7.52
CA ARG A 95 -19.04 -16.63 -6.32
C ARG A 95 -19.38 -15.76 -5.11
N ARG A 96 -19.92 -16.40 -4.09
CA ARG A 96 -20.10 -15.77 -2.76
C ARG A 96 -18.82 -15.93 -1.96
N VAL A 97 -18.54 -14.98 -1.08
CA VAL A 97 -17.30 -15.02 -0.30
C VAL A 97 -17.56 -14.76 1.18
N ILE A 98 -16.78 -15.45 2.01
CA ILE A 98 -16.55 -15.09 3.42
C ILE A 98 -15.11 -14.63 3.51
N LEU A 99 -14.92 -13.35 3.84
CA LEU A 99 -13.61 -12.74 3.99
C LEU A 99 -13.39 -12.40 5.46
N ASN A 100 -12.29 -12.89 6.02
CA ASN A 100 -11.89 -12.59 7.39
C ASN A 100 -10.46 -12.09 7.44
N ASP A 101 -10.19 -11.12 8.29
CA ASP A 101 -8.84 -10.65 8.61
C ASP A 101 -8.81 -10.10 10.04
N LEU A 102 -7.64 -10.12 10.65
CA LEU A 102 -7.42 -9.55 11.97
C LEU A 102 -7.40 -8.02 11.96
N SER A 103 -6.96 -7.42 10.85
CA SER A 103 -6.84 -5.98 10.67
C SER A 103 -8.20 -5.33 10.36
N PRO A 104 -8.72 -4.44 11.22
CA PRO A 104 -9.94 -3.69 10.91
C PRO A 104 -9.85 -2.85 9.64
N ALA A 105 -8.66 -2.32 9.33
CA ALA A 105 -8.42 -1.58 8.09
C ALA A 105 -8.53 -2.48 6.85
N ALA A 106 -7.96 -3.70 6.91
CA ALA A 106 -8.07 -4.67 5.83
C ALA A 106 -9.53 -5.07 5.59
N VAL A 107 -10.26 -5.40 6.65
CA VAL A 107 -11.71 -5.74 6.59
C VAL A 107 -12.53 -4.58 6.02
N HIS A 108 -12.23 -3.34 6.42
CA HIS A 108 -12.89 -2.15 5.87
C HIS A 108 -12.68 -2.03 4.36
N ILE A 109 -11.45 -2.19 3.88
CA ILE A 109 -11.11 -2.12 2.46
C ILE A 109 -11.78 -3.27 1.70
N ALA A 110 -11.66 -4.51 2.21
CA ALA A 110 -12.26 -5.70 1.60
C ALA A 110 -13.78 -5.56 1.45
N ARG A 111 -14.45 -5.05 2.49
CA ARG A 111 -15.90 -4.77 2.46
C ARG A 111 -16.26 -3.78 1.35
N ASN A 112 -15.52 -2.67 1.24
CA ASN A 112 -15.81 -1.65 0.24
C ASN A 112 -15.57 -2.14 -1.19
N TYR A 113 -14.58 -2.99 -1.43
CA TYR A 113 -14.39 -3.62 -2.74
C TYR A 113 -15.52 -4.59 -3.13
N CYS A 114 -16.10 -5.28 -2.16
CA CYS A 114 -17.08 -6.32 -2.40
C CYS A 114 -18.53 -5.85 -2.20
N THR A 115 -18.76 -4.57 -1.88
CA THR A 115 -20.09 -4.00 -1.71
C THR A 115 -20.44 -3.12 -2.90
N PRO A 116 -21.60 -3.36 -3.57
CA PRO A 116 -22.05 -2.47 -4.62
C PRO A 116 -22.20 -1.03 -4.14
N CYS A 117 -21.84 -0.08 -4.99
CA CYS A 117 -21.96 1.35 -4.72
C CYS A 117 -22.58 2.04 -5.93
N ASP A 118 -23.52 2.95 -5.68
CA ASP A 118 -23.98 3.88 -6.69
C ASP A 118 -22.89 4.95 -6.94
N VAL A 119 -22.25 4.87 -8.09
CA VAL A 119 -21.10 5.71 -8.43
C VAL A 119 -21.49 7.17 -8.61
N ASP A 120 -22.69 7.45 -9.10
CA ASP A 120 -23.14 8.82 -9.35
C ASP A 120 -23.52 9.52 -8.03
N GLU A 121 -24.18 8.82 -7.12
CA GLU A 121 -24.41 9.32 -5.77
C GLU A 121 -23.10 9.50 -4.98
N LEU A 122 -22.15 8.57 -5.11
CA LEU A 122 -20.82 8.71 -4.49
C LEU A 122 -20.10 9.97 -4.98
N LYS A 123 -20.07 10.22 -6.30
CA LYS A 123 -19.45 11.42 -6.87
C LYS A 123 -20.13 12.70 -6.38
N LYS A 124 -21.44 12.72 -6.35
CA LYS A 124 -22.23 13.86 -5.88
C LYS A 124 -21.92 14.19 -4.42
N GLU A 125 -21.90 13.17 -3.54
CA GLU A 125 -21.54 13.35 -2.14
C GLU A 125 -20.08 13.77 -1.95
N PHE A 126 -19.16 13.22 -2.73
CA PHE A 126 -17.76 13.62 -2.72
C PHE A 126 -17.59 15.10 -3.06
N GLU A 127 -18.22 15.60 -4.14
CA GLU A 127 -18.13 17.02 -4.52
C GLU A 127 -18.83 17.92 -3.48
N ARG A 128 -19.92 17.46 -2.86
CA ARG A 128 -20.58 18.18 -1.76
C ARG A 128 -19.64 18.34 -0.55
N ILE A 129 -18.98 17.25 -0.13
CA ILE A 129 -18.03 17.28 1.01
C ILE A 129 -16.83 18.17 0.65
N LYS A 130 -16.26 18.00 -0.54
CA LYS A 130 -15.13 18.79 -1.01
C LYS A 130 -15.45 20.30 -0.99
N ALA A 131 -16.63 20.69 -1.47
CA ALA A 131 -17.07 22.09 -1.45
C ALA A 131 -17.23 22.61 0.00
N ALA A 132 -17.78 21.79 0.89
CA ALA A 132 -18.02 22.19 2.29
C ALA A 132 -16.70 22.39 3.08
N VAL A 133 -15.65 21.62 2.79
CA VAL A 133 -14.37 21.71 3.49
C VAL A 133 -13.35 22.64 2.82
N LYS A 134 -13.61 23.04 1.59
CA LYS A 134 -12.67 23.82 0.78
C LYS A 134 -12.23 25.11 1.46
N GLU A 135 -13.18 25.89 1.96
CA GLU A 135 -12.91 27.16 2.60
C GLU A 135 -12.08 27.03 3.88
N GLU A 136 -12.25 25.91 4.60
CA GLU A 136 -11.55 25.63 5.84
C GLU A 136 -10.13 25.06 5.61
N PHE A 137 -9.91 24.29 4.53
CA PHE A 137 -8.69 23.49 4.34
C PHE A 137 -7.84 23.87 3.12
N ASP A 138 -8.28 24.78 2.23
CA ASP A 138 -7.51 25.15 1.03
C ASP A 138 -6.10 25.65 1.37
N TRP A 139 -5.94 26.36 2.50
CA TRP A 139 -4.64 26.88 2.94
C TRP A 139 -3.59 25.78 3.19
N LEU A 140 -4.00 24.53 3.47
CA LEU A 140 -3.09 23.39 3.63
C LEU A 140 -2.36 23.02 2.33
N TYR A 141 -2.92 23.42 1.20
CA TYR A 141 -2.39 23.13 -0.14
C TYR A 141 -1.81 24.37 -0.83
N GLU A 142 -1.77 25.50 -0.15
CA GLU A 142 -1.17 26.72 -0.70
C GLU A 142 0.36 26.67 -0.61
N THR A 143 1.00 27.12 -1.67
CA THR A 143 2.45 27.27 -1.77
C THR A 143 2.77 28.41 -2.73
N TYR A 144 4.06 28.62 -2.99
CA TYR A 144 4.54 29.56 -3.97
C TYR A 144 5.43 28.85 -4.98
N HIS A 145 5.21 29.15 -6.25
CA HIS A 145 6.13 28.81 -7.33
C HIS A 145 7.03 30.00 -7.57
N GLU A 146 8.35 29.78 -7.58
CA GLU A 146 9.33 30.81 -7.94
C GLU A 146 9.56 30.73 -9.45
N ASP A 147 9.26 31.83 -10.14
CA ASP A 147 9.51 31.96 -11.57
C ASP A 147 11.04 31.90 -11.82
N PRO A 148 11.52 30.94 -12.62
CA PRO A 148 12.97 30.76 -12.81
C PRO A 148 13.65 31.91 -13.59
N GLU A 149 12.91 32.75 -14.31
CA GLU A 149 13.44 33.85 -15.07
C GLU A 149 13.45 35.17 -14.29
N THR A 150 12.39 35.39 -13.49
CA THR A 150 12.21 36.68 -12.77
C THR A 150 12.50 36.57 -11.28
N GLY A 151 12.50 35.37 -10.68
CA GLY A 151 12.57 35.14 -9.25
C GLY A 151 11.31 35.56 -8.47
N GLU A 152 10.21 35.87 -9.17
CA GLU A 152 8.96 36.28 -8.55
C GLU A 152 8.22 35.08 -7.95
N LYS A 153 7.70 35.24 -6.74
CA LYS A 153 6.89 34.21 -6.07
C LYS A 153 5.43 34.34 -6.47
N ILE A 154 4.95 33.36 -7.21
CA ILE A 154 3.56 33.28 -7.69
C ILE A 154 2.81 32.29 -6.79
N PRO A 155 1.61 32.66 -6.25
CA PRO A 155 0.79 31.72 -5.50
C PRO A 155 0.45 30.47 -6.33
N ALA A 156 0.61 29.29 -5.73
CA ALA A 156 0.43 28.01 -6.38
C ALA A 156 -0.21 26.99 -5.42
N THR A 157 -0.70 25.88 -5.97
CA THR A 157 -1.27 24.79 -5.18
C THR A 157 -0.33 23.58 -5.21
N ILE A 158 -0.06 23.00 -4.05
CA ILE A 158 0.73 21.78 -3.90
C ILE A 158 0.06 20.64 -4.65
N GLN A 159 0.78 20.03 -5.60
CA GLN A 159 0.32 18.85 -6.34
C GLN A 159 0.75 17.55 -5.67
N TYR A 160 1.96 17.54 -5.10
CA TYR A 160 2.51 16.43 -4.34
C TYR A 160 3.65 16.95 -3.45
N THR A 161 3.98 16.20 -2.43
CA THR A 161 5.11 16.47 -1.54
C THR A 161 6.17 15.39 -1.70
N ILE A 162 7.39 15.79 -1.97
CA ILE A 162 8.52 14.86 -1.98
C ILE A 162 9.03 14.71 -0.55
N TRP A 163 9.26 13.48 -0.13
CA TRP A 163 9.81 13.17 1.18
C TRP A 163 11.26 12.71 1.04
N SER A 164 12.11 13.27 1.86
CA SER A 164 13.52 12.89 1.96
C SER A 164 13.82 12.23 3.29
N ASP A 165 14.65 11.20 3.23
CA ASP A 165 15.25 10.62 4.43
C ASP A 165 16.29 11.56 5.02
N VAL A 166 16.36 11.60 6.35
CA VAL A 166 17.38 12.31 7.14
C VAL A 166 18.23 11.30 7.88
N TYR A 167 19.50 11.34 7.65
CA TYR A 167 20.50 10.45 8.26
C TYR A 167 21.37 11.18 9.26
N GLN A 168 21.86 10.46 10.26
CA GLN A 168 22.84 10.99 11.19
C GLN A 168 24.26 10.67 10.70
N CYS A 169 25.11 11.69 10.56
CA CYS A 169 26.53 11.55 10.29
C CYS A 169 27.22 10.94 11.52
N LEU A 170 27.48 9.65 11.48
CA LEU A 170 28.02 8.91 12.64
C LEU A 170 29.54 8.96 12.68
N PRO A 171 30.17 9.05 13.86
CA PRO A 171 31.60 8.86 13.98
C PRO A 171 31.98 7.45 13.53
N LYS A 172 32.90 7.29 12.60
CA LYS A 172 33.45 5.98 12.25
C LYS A 172 34.05 5.33 13.51
N LYS A 173 33.69 4.05 13.76
CA LYS A 173 34.26 3.30 14.88
C LYS A 173 35.78 3.29 14.73
N ARG A 174 36.49 3.63 15.81
CA ARG A 174 37.97 3.52 15.88
C ARG A 174 38.35 2.09 15.52
N ASP A 175 39.22 1.95 14.53
CA ASP A 175 39.97 0.72 14.33
C ASP A 175 41.03 0.65 15.45
N ILE A 176 40.69 -0.08 16.53
CA ILE A 176 41.49 -0.13 17.76
C ILE A 176 42.86 -0.76 17.50
N GLU A 177 43.02 -1.53 16.42
CA GLU A 177 44.26 -2.21 16.07
C GLU A 177 45.27 -1.33 15.33
N LYS A 178 44.89 -0.19 14.76
CA LYS A 178 45.77 0.61 13.88
C LYS A 178 46.16 1.98 14.40
N HIS A 179 45.80 2.36 15.61
CA HIS A 179 46.12 3.68 16.21
C HIS A 179 45.83 4.92 15.32
N HIS A 180 45.08 4.77 14.22
CA HIS A 180 44.67 5.89 13.38
C HIS A 180 43.32 6.42 13.86
N VAL A 181 43.33 7.61 14.40
CA VAL A 181 42.15 8.43 14.67
C VAL A 181 41.66 8.93 13.31
N ASN A 182 40.83 8.19 12.61
CA ASN A 182 40.06 8.80 11.54
C ASN A 182 39.09 9.76 12.22
N PRO A 183 39.06 11.03 11.83
CA PRO A 183 38.01 11.93 12.30
C PRO A 183 36.66 11.34 11.87
N GLY A 184 35.94 10.85 12.84
CA GLY A 184 34.59 10.33 12.60
C GLY A 184 33.69 11.48 12.15
N GLY A 185 32.54 11.14 11.62
CA GLY A 185 31.50 12.10 11.24
C GLY A 185 31.14 13.05 12.40
N CYS A 186 30.48 14.14 12.07
CA CYS A 186 30.26 15.27 12.98
C CYS A 186 29.02 15.13 13.88
N GLY A 187 28.26 14.03 13.79
CA GLY A 187 27.01 13.81 14.56
C GLY A 187 25.81 14.62 14.06
N ARG A 188 25.96 15.43 13.01
CA ARG A 188 24.88 16.26 12.47
C ARG A 188 23.98 15.45 11.54
N GLU A 189 22.79 15.94 11.35
CA GLU A 189 21.83 15.38 10.41
C GLU A 189 22.17 15.76 8.97
N ILE A 190 21.94 14.84 8.06
CA ILE A 190 22.14 14.98 6.61
C ILE A 190 20.81 14.70 5.93
N VAL A 191 20.26 15.66 5.23
CA VAL A 191 19.09 15.50 4.39
C VAL A 191 19.54 14.87 3.07
N LEU A 192 19.05 13.68 2.74
CA LEU A 192 19.49 12.93 1.56
C LEU A 192 19.21 13.69 0.26
N TRP A 193 18.08 14.39 0.19
CA TRP A 193 17.70 15.21 -0.96
C TRP A 193 18.80 16.23 -1.33
N ASP A 194 19.34 16.91 -0.35
CA ASP A 194 20.31 18.00 -0.57
C ASP A 194 21.68 17.53 -1.05
N VAL A 195 22.07 16.30 -0.71
CA VAL A 195 23.43 15.81 -0.93
C VAL A 195 23.56 14.69 -1.95
N ALA A 196 22.49 13.93 -2.18
CA ALA A 196 22.52 12.73 -3.00
C ALA A 196 21.60 12.78 -4.22
N VAL A 197 20.62 13.68 -4.26
CA VAL A 197 19.65 13.75 -5.35
C VAL A 197 20.09 14.75 -6.39
N ASP A 198 20.20 14.31 -7.63
CA ASP A 198 20.32 15.21 -8.79
C ASP A 198 18.92 15.65 -9.22
N THR A 199 18.58 16.90 -8.91
CA THR A 199 17.23 17.45 -9.17
C THR A 199 16.88 17.57 -10.65
N LYS A 200 17.88 17.52 -11.55
CA LYS A 200 17.64 17.57 -13.00
C LYS A 200 17.32 16.21 -13.60
N SER A 201 18.03 15.17 -13.15
CA SER A 201 17.86 13.80 -13.66
C SER A 201 16.95 12.94 -12.79
N GLY A 202 16.67 13.37 -11.55
CA GLY A 202 15.97 12.57 -10.53
C GLY A 202 16.78 11.38 -10.01
N GLN A 203 18.05 11.25 -10.39
CA GLN A 203 18.90 10.15 -9.95
C GLN A 203 19.43 10.38 -8.53
N VAL A 204 19.46 9.29 -7.76
CA VAL A 204 20.03 9.28 -6.41
C VAL A 204 21.41 8.65 -6.46
N LYS A 205 22.42 9.35 -5.94
CA LYS A 205 23.80 8.86 -5.86
C LYS A 205 23.91 7.78 -4.78
N ASP A 206 24.66 6.74 -5.05
CA ASP A 206 24.95 5.66 -4.07
C ASP A 206 25.80 6.14 -2.89
N THR A 207 26.63 7.17 -3.13
CA THR A 207 27.51 7.80 -2.12
C THR A 207 27.28 9.30 -2.11
N PHE A 208 27.34 9.88 -0.93
CA PHE A 208 27.21 11.32 -0.73
C PHE A 208 28.13 11.82 0.39
N THR A 209 28.44 13.10 0.34
CA THR A 209 29.40 13.73 1.25
C THR A 209 28.65 14.59 2.27
N CYS A 210 28.99 14.44 3.55
CA CYS A 210 28.46 15.29 4.60
C CYS A 210 28.92 16.74 4.37
N PRO A 211 28.01 17.71 4.24
CA PRO A 211 28.38 19.09 3.96
C PRO A 211 29.11 19.80 5.12
N GLN A 212 29.06 19.19 6.31
CA GLN A 212 29.66 19.78 7.51
C GLN A 212 31.09 19.31 7.78
N CYS A 213 31.40 18.03 7.56
CA CYS A 213 32.70 17.46 7.89
C CYS A 213 33.45 16.87 6.68
N GLY A 214 32.84 16.86 5.50
CA GLY A 214 33.46 16.33 4.28
C GLY A 214 33.56 14.80 4.21
N GLU A 215 33.02 14.08 5.20
CA GLU A 215 33.07 12.62 5.21
C GLU A 215 32.07 12.05 4.20
N THR A 216 32.48 11.01 3.46
CA THR A 216 31.66 10.36 2.43
C THR A 216 31.04 9.07 2.94
N TRP A 217 29.75 8.88 2.67
CA TRP A 217 28.92 7.81 3.19
C TRP A 217 28.14 7.11 2.08
N LYS A 218 27.83 5.82 2.31
CA LYS A 218 26.72 5.14 1.64
C LYS A 218 25.49 5.21 2.53
N LYS A 219 24.30 5.23 1.92
CA LYS A 219 23.03 5.23 2.66
C LYS A 219 22.95 4.09 3.70
N THR A 220 23.49 2.91 3.37
CA THR A 220 23.50 1.72 4.23
C THR A 220 24.44 1.80 5.43
N GLU A 221 25.33 2.77 5.48
CA GLU A 221 26.31 2.96 6.56
C GLU A 221 25.81 3.90 7.65
N LEU A 222 24.70 4.59 7.43
CA LEU A 222 24.12 5.59 8.33
C LEU A 222 22.80 5.11 8.95
N ASN A 223 22.48 5.69 10.11
CA ASN A 223 21.19 5.46 10.75
C ASN A 223 20.16 6.48 10.23
N LEU A 224 19.01 5.96 9.80
CA LEU A 224 17.85 6.78 9.49
C LEU A 224 17.32 7.40 10.78
N VAL A 225 17.15 8.71 10.80
CA VAL A 225 16.61 9.48 11.94
C VAL A 225 15.11 9.70 11.76
N ARG A 226 14.74 10.25 10.61
CA ARG A 226 13.34 10.55 10.24
C ARG A 226 13.23 10.81 8.73
N SER A 227 12.01 11.00 8.26
CA SER A 227 11.75 11.56 6.93
C SER A 227 11.12 12.95 7.07
N ILE A 228 11.44 13.87 6.17
CA ILE A 228 10.92 15.23 6.11
C ILE A 228 10.42 15.57 4.71
N PRO A 229 9.45 16.47 4.56
CA PRO A 229 9.11 17.04 3.27
C PRO A 229 10.24 17.96 2.78
N VAL A 230 10.48 17.95 1.47
CA VAL A 230 11.51 18.76 0.80
C VAL A 230 10.96 19.45 -0.43
#